data_f3f2d499b32fed3e5f1fc64b9ef15d77
#
_entry.id   f3f2d499b32fed3e5f1fc64b9ef15d77
#
_cell.length_a   1.000
_cell.length_b   1.000
_cell.length_c   1.000
_cell.angle_alpha   90.00
_cell.angle_beta   90.00
_cell.angle_gamma   90.00
#
_symmetry.space_group_name_H-M   'P 1'
#
loop_
_entity.id
_entity.type
_entity.pdbx_description
1 polymer ?
#
loop_
_entity_poly.entity_id
_entity_poly.type
_entity_poly.pdbx_seq_one_letter_code
_entity_poly.pdbx_strand_id
1 'polypeptide(L)'
;MRIALIGNPNVGKSLIFTQLTGVGVEISNYPGTTIEMKSGATCVQRDIHELIDLPGIYTLDGTSEEEVLVRQEIAGGRVDAAIVVMDAGHLERNLYLLLQVAETGIPLVAVVNMIDEAEANGLFIDTGRLAEILGVEVVPAAAIQGRNIAGIMPLAVARARPALVQVPYDTDVEAAIRSLGKTMGASRVQALWALEGIEGHEELREAGKVLAQEIEPPHRMTIHQIIAANRHHMAGRIATQVAGKGAPPRGLDLDRLLLHAWPGIPLLILILGAVLLSVFLLGSYLEGIFTQAFETYVIVPVSGLALPPLAATLTMSVLLAIQAGLAIAFPFVFIFAIFLSVLEDTGYLTRAAFLADRAMHRVGLHGGAVIPMILSFGCNVPAVMAMRTLKTRRERTIASFLVTMVPCSARTVIIAGMVAAFIGIAAAFSVYFIVLVLLLATGLLLTRITPGEQFGMILEIAPLRRPEPKLVAAKSWYRVRDFLFIAFPLLLAGSIVLGLLNYSGMLALFEAFLAPVLEGLLGLPSYAATALVFGILRKEMAFETLVVLAGTADLSAVMTTVQIYTFAVISVLFVPCLSTIAVLSREVGYRTALAVSAYTVALGLLVGMAIHLLFG
;
A
#
# COMPACT_ATOMS: atom_id res chain seq x y z
N MET A 1 -15.82 -17.92 28.49
CA MET A 1 -14.65 -17.03 28.56
C MET A 1 -14.53 -16.31 27.22
N ARG A 2 -14.14 -15.05 27.29
CA ARG A 2 -13.83 -14.21 26.13
C ARG A 2 -12.31 -14.06 26.02
N ILE A 3 -11.71 -14.62 24.97
CA ILE A 3 -10.27 -14.75 24.82
C ILE A 3 -9.81 -13.87 23.65
N ALA A 4 -8.81 -13.01 23.90
CA ALA A 4 -8.27 -12.14 22.85
C ALA A 4 -7.03 -12.77 22.19
N LEU A 5 -6.99 -12.74 20.87
CA LEU A 5 -5.81 -13.10 20.07
C LEU A 5 -5.04 -11.81 19.76
N ILE A 6 -3.83 -11.69 20.30
CA ILE A 6 -2.99 -10.50 20.23
C ILE A 6 -1.66 -10.85 19.57
N GLY A 7 -1.05 -9.93 18.87
CA GLY A 7 0.28 -10.12 18.29
C GLY A 7 0.62 -9.07 17.26
N ASN A 8 1.86 -9.04 16.86
CA ASN A 8 2.34 -8.10 15.85
C ASN A 8 1.67 -8.35 14.49
N PRO A 9 1.65 -7.38 13.58
CA PRO A 9 1.25 -7.64 12.19
C PRO A 9 2.09 -8.78 11.59
N ASN A 10 1.49 -9.57 10.72
CA ASN A 10 2.12 -10.65 9.94
C ASN A 10 2.66 -11.87 10.72
N VAL A 11 2.40 -12.00 12.00
CA VAL A 11 2.78 -13.19 12.79
C VAL A 11 1.90 -14.43 12.55
N GLY A 12 0.95 -14.35 11.61
CA GLY A 12 0.03 -15.46 11.30
C GLY A 12 -1.20 -15.53 12.20
N LYS A 13 -1.52 -14.46 12.93
CA LYS A 13 -2.64 -14.36 13.86
C LYS A 13 -3.98 -14.75 13.24
N SER A 14 -4.37 -14.14 12.11
CA SER A 14 -5.65 -14.41 11.45
C SER A 14 -5.74 -15.84 10.87
N LEU A 15 -4.62 -16.46 10.54
CA LEU A 15 -4.59 -17.87 10.12
C LEU A 15 -4.87 -18.79 11.31
N ILE A 16 -4.23 -18.54 12.47
CA ILE A 16 -4.50 -19.26 13.72
C ILE A 16 -5.97 -19.08 14.11
N PHE A 17 -6.50 -17.85 14.05
CA PHE A 17 -7.91 -17.56 14.34
C PHE A 17 -8.86 -18.41 13.48
N THR A 18 -8.65 -18.44 12.15
CA THR A 18 -9.50 -19.20 11.23
C THR A 18 -9.44 -20.70 11.51
N GLN A 19 -8.27 -21.23 11.88
CA GLN A 19 -8.12 -22.65 12.19
C GLN A 19 -8.75 -23.04 13.54
N LEU A 20 -8.81 -22.11 14.50
CA LEU A 20 -9.40 -22.33 15.82
C LEU A 20 -10.93 -22.17 15.83
N THR A 21 -11.49 -21.27 15.01
CA THR A 21 -12.93 -20.97 14.98
C THR A 21 -13.69 -21.66 13.85
N GLY A 22 -13.03 -22.10 12.81
CA GLY A 22 -13.69 -22.72 11.64
C GLY A 22 -14.51 -21.74 10.83
N VAL A 23 -15.73 -22.14 10.39
CA VAL A 23 -16.53 -21.40 9.38
C VAL A 23 -17.46 -20.33 10.00
N GLY A 24 -17.59 -20.25 11.31
CA GLY A 24 -18.54 -19.36 12.01
C GLY A 24 -17.89 -18.05 12.48
N VAL A 25 -17.42 -17.23 11.54
CA VAL A 25 -16.76 -15.94 11.87
C VAL A 25 -17.76 -14.79 11.71
N GLU A 26 -18.00 -14.03 12.79
CA GLU A 26 -18.71 -12.77 12.72
C GLU A 26 -17.72 -11.62 12.53
N ILE A 27 -17.99 -10.76 11.56
CA ILE A 27 -17.23 -9.54 11.31
C ILE A 27 -18.08 -8.38 11.79
N SER A 28 -17.60 -7.64 12.76
CA SER A 28 -18.24 -6.42 13.27
C SER A 28 -17.26 -5.26 13.26
N ASN A 29 -17.77 -4.04 13.01
CA ASN A 29 -16.96 -2.84 13.22
C ASN A 29 -17.01 -2.45 14.70
N TYR A 30 -15.87 -2.04 15.25
CA TYR A 30 -15.84 -1.51 16.60
C TYR A 30 -16.63 -0.19 16.66
N PRO A 31 -17.51 0.00 17.69
CA PRO A 31 -18.35 1.18 17.78
C PRO A 31 -17.54 2.48 17.67
N GLY A 32 -17.84 3.29 16.65
CA GLY A 32 -17.21 4.60 16.43
C GLY A 32 -15.90 4.58 15.63
N THR A 33 -15.47 3.43 15.10
CA THR A 33 -14.26 3.31 14.27
C THR A 33 -14.53 2.56 12.96
N THR A 34 -13.57 2.64 12.02
CA THR A 34 -13.59 1.86 10.78
C THR A 34 -12.87 0.50 10.91
N ILE A 35 -12.46 0.13 12.14
CA ILE A 35 -11.66 -1.07 12.38
C ILE A 35 -12.60 -2.28 12.47
N GLU A 36 -12.33 -3.28 11.63
CA GLU A 36 -13.03 -4.56 11.64
C GLU A 36 -12.48 -5.45 12.76
N MET A 37 -13.35 -5.92 13.66
CA MET A 37 -13.06 -6.97 14.61
C MET A 37 -13.69 -8.28 14.13
N LYS A 38 -12.95 -9.37 14.22
CA LYS A 38 -13.47 -10.71 13.94
C LYS A 38 -13.64 -11.45 15.26
N SER A 39 -14.84 -11.95 15.50
CA SER A 39 -15.11 -12.86 16.61
C SER A 39 -15.60 -14.20 16.10
N GLY A 40 -15.29 -15.25 16.82
CA GLY A 40 -15.72 -16.60 16.50
C GLY A 40 -15.90 -17.45 17.74
N ALA A 41 -16.90 -18.35 17.70
CA ALA A 41 -17.14 -19.28 18.77
C ALA A 41 -16.27 -20.55 18.58
N THR A 42 -15.68 -21.02 19.68
CA THR A 42 -14.96 -22.30 19.73
C THR A 42 -15.44 -23.14 20.90
N CYS A 43 -15.53 -24.45 20.71
CA CYS A 43 -16.00 -25.37 21.75
C CYS A 43 -14.80 -26.10 22.37
N VAL A 44 -14.60 -25.91 23.68
CA VAL A 44 -13.57 -26.60 24.46
C VAL A 44 -14.26 -27.29 25.64
N GLN A 45 -14.07 -28.61 25.80
CA GLN A 45 -14.63 -29.42 26.90
C GLN A 45 -16.16 -29.29 27.07
N ARG A 46 -16.91 -29.07 25.96
CA ARG A 46 -18.36 -28.84 25.87
C ARG A 46 -18.82 -27.41 26.24
N ASP A 47 -17.91 -26.53 26.61
CA ASP A 47 -18.22 -25.12 26.83
C ASP A 47 -17.90 -24.29 25.59
N ILE A 48 -18.73 -23.29 25.33
CA ILE A 48 -18.54 -22.35 24.23
C ILE A 48 -17.72 -21.17 24.75
N HIS A 49 -16.61 -20.88 24.06
CA HIS A 49 -15.75 -19.74 24.33
C HIS A 49 -15.72 -18.82 23.11
N GLU A 50 -15.67 -17.53 23.34
CA GLU A 50 -15.53 -16.52 22.30
C GLU A 50 -14.04 -16.22 22.09
N LEU A 51 -13.56 -16.34 20.85
CA LEU A 51 -12.23 -15.92 20.44
C LEU A 51 -12.34 -14.66 19.60
N ILE A 52 -11.56 -13.62 19.92
CA ILE A 52 -11.58 -12.33 19.25
C ILE A 52 -10.22 -12.11 18.60
N ASP A 53 -10.20 -11.87 17.28
CA ASP A 53 -9.00 -11.47 16.54
C ASP A 53 -8.84 -9.94 16.63
N LEU A 54 -7.96 -9.46 17.50
CA LEU A 54 -7.66 -8.05 17.63
C LEU A 54 -6.70 -7.59 16.51
N PRO A 55 -6.73 -6.32 16.12
CA PRO A 55 -5.78 -5.78 15.15
C PRO A 55 -4.33 -6.08 15.50
N GLY A 56 -3.48 -6.25 14.50
CA GLY A 56 -2.04 -6.43 14.72
C GLY A 56 -1.39 -5.11 15.13
N ILE A 57 -0.74 -5.11 16.29
CA ILE A 57 -0.08 -3.92 16.84
C ILE A 57 1.37 -4.21 17.18
N TYR A 58 2.20 -3.17 17.24
CA TYR A 58 3.59 -3.30 17.68
C TYR A 58 3.79 -2.94 19.14
N THR A 59 2.93 -2.11 19.68
CA THR A 59 2.99 -1.60 21.03
C THR A 59 1.61 -1.32 21.59
N LEU A 60 1.45 -1.37 22.90
CA LEU A 60 0.24 -0.91 23.60
C LEU A 60 0.29 0.58 23.94
N ASP A 61 1.47 1.22 23.84
CA ASP A 61 1.69 2.63 24.22
C ASP A 61 1.40 3.60 23.07
N GLY A 62 1.10 3.08 21.86
CA GLY A 62 0.89 3.89 20.68
C GLY A 62 -0.41 4.67 20.68
N THR A 63 -0.53 5.58 19.70
CA THR A 63 -1.66 6.50 19.51
C THR A 63 -2.51 6.17 18.29
N SER A 64 -2.17 5.11 17.54
CA SER A 64 -3.00 4.66 16.41
C SER A 64 -4.35 4.14 16.91
N GLU A 65 -5.39 4.25 16.08
CA GLU A 65 -6.74 3.77 16.43
C GLU A 65 -6.72 2.28 16.83
N GLU A 66 -5.88 1.48 16.16
CA GLU A 66 -5.72 0.05 16.42
C GLU A 66 -5.09 -0.22 17.79
N GLU A 67 -4.02 0.50 18.14
CA GLU A 67 -3.31 0.37 19.42
C GLU A 67 -4.20 0.82 20.60
N VAL A 68 -4.90 1.94 20.42
CA VAL A 68 -5.88 2.43 21.42
C VAL A 68 -6.99 1.39 21.66
N LEU A 69 -7.53 0.80 20.58
CA LEU A 69 -8.57 -0.22 20.67
C LEU A 69 -8.09 -1.44 21.43
N VAL A 70 -6.94 -2.00 21.08
CA VAL A 70 -6.39 -3.19 21.74
C VAL A 70 -6.13 -2.90 23.23
N ARG A 71 -5.58 -1.74 23.55
CA ARG A 71 -5.36 -1.30 24.93
C ARG A 71 -6.68 -1.23 25.72
N GLN A 72 -7.73 -0.63 25.15
CA GLN A 72 -9.04 -0.53 25.78
C GLN A 72 -9.73 -1.88 26.00
N GLU A 73 -9.58 -2.83 25.09
CA GLU A 73 -10.12 -4.18 25.27
C GLU A 73 -9.43 -4.93 26.43
N ILE A 74 -8.11 -4.77 26.56
CA ILE A 74 -7.33 -5.41 27.62
C ILE A 74 -7.54 -4.70 28.97
N ALA A 75 -7.37 -3.37 29.01
CA ALA A 75 -7.46 -2.59 30.26
C ALA A 75 -8.89 -2.48 30.78
N GLY A 76 -9.87 -2.50 29.88
CA GLY A 76 -11.31 -2.42 30.24
C GLY A 76 -11.89 -3.68 30.86
N GLY A 77 -11.09 -4.74 31.05
CA GLY A 77 -11.55 -6.00 31.63
C GLY A 77 -12.60 -6.72 30.79
N ARG A 78 -12.63 -6.47 29.48
CA ARG A 78 -13.61 -7.07 28.55
C ARG A 78 -13.19 -8.44 28.06
N VAL A 79 -11.93 -8.84 28.30
CA VAL A 79 -11.36 -10.13 27.95
C VAL A 79 -10.86 -10.84 29.22
N ASP A 80 -11.13 -12.13 29.30
CA ASP A 80 -10.77 -12.97 30.45
C ASP A 80 -9.33 -13.49 30.35
N ALA A 81 -8.82 -13.70 29.13
CA ALA A 81 -7.47 -14.18 28.86
C ALA A 81 -6.97 -13.73 27.48
N ALA A 82 -5.67 -13.76 27.28
CA ALA A 82 -5.01 -13.43 26.02
C ALA A 82 -4.20 -14.61 25.46
N ILE A 83 -4.25 -14.80 24.16
CA ILE A 83 -3.32 -15.63 23.41
C ILE A 83 -2.38 -14.68 22.65
N VAL A 84 -1.11 -14.61 23.06
CA VAL A 84 -0.13 -13.71 22.44
C VAL A 84 0.69 -14.49 21.41
N VAL A 85 0.48 -14.15 20.13
CA VAL A 85 1.16 -14.80 18.99
C VAL A 85 2.42 -14.05 18.63
N MET A 86 3.53 -14.76 18.59
CA MET A 86 4.87 -14.27 18.26
C MET A 86 5.43 -15.00 17.04
N ASP A 87 6.21 -14.31 16.24
CA ASP A 87 7.01 -14.87 15.15
C ASP A 87 8.36 -15.39 15.69
N ALA A 88 8.65 -16.67 15.46
CA ALA A 88 9.90 -17.32 15.87
C ALA A 88 11.13 -16.66 15.22
N GLY A 89 11.02 -16.18 13.98
CA GLY A 89 12.10 -15.52 13.25
C GLY A 89 12.47 -14.15 13.81
N HIS A 90 11.51 -13.49 14.48
CA HIS A 90 11.66 -12.12 15.01
C HIS A 90 11.28 -12.07 16.51
N LEU A 91 11.74 -13.04 17.29
CA LEU A 91 11.28 -13.25 18.66
C LEU A 91 11.50 -12.03 19.56
N GLU A 92 12.67 -11.37 19.50
CA GLU A 92 12.99 -10.19 20.32
C GLU A 92 11.95 -9.09 20.18
N ARG A 93 11.58 -8.77 18.95
CA ARG A 93 10.58 -7.73 18.66
C ARG A 93 9.18 -8.11 19.15
N ASN A 94 8.82 -9.37 19.02
CA ASN A 94 7.51 -9.86 19.46
C ASN A 94 7.41 -9.96 20.99
N LEU A 95 8.53 -10.26 21.66
CA LEU A 95 8.63 -10.25 23.12
C LEU A 95 8.36 -8.86 23.70
N TYR A 96 8.69 -7.77 22.99
CA TYR A 96 8.39 -6.41 23.44
C TYR A 96 6.88 -6.23 23.70
N LEU A 97 6.04 -6.61 22.74
CA LEU A 97 4.58 -6.56 22.90
C LEU A 97 4.09 -7.53 23.97
N LEU A 98 4.63 -8.75 24.01
CA LEU A 98 4.27 -9.74 25.04
C LEU A 98 4.55 -9.20 26.45
N LEU A 99 5.69 -8.55 26.67
CA LEU A 99 6.02 -7.94 27.97
C LEU A 99 5.02 -6.85 28.37
N GLN A 100 4.59 -6.02 27.43
CA GLN A 100 3.54 -5.02 27.67
C GLN A 100 2.20 -5.66 28.05
N VAL A 101 1.80 -6.74 27.34
CA VAL A 101 0.58 -7.49 27.70
C VAL A 101 0.74 -8.16 29.07
N ALA A 102 1.91 -8.70 29.39
CA ALA A 102 2.21 -9.29 30.67
C ALA A 102 2.10 -8.27 31.83
N GLU A 103 2.55 -7.04 31.62
CA GLU A 103 2.46 -5.95 32.61
C GLU A 103 1.02 -5.58 32.98
N THR A 104 0.05 -5.84 32.10
CA THR A 104 -1.38 -5.62 32.42
C THR A 104 -1.92 -6.59 33.44
N GLY A 105 -1.23 -7.71 33.68
CA GLY A 105 -1.65 -8.76 34.60
C GLY A 105 -2.75 -9.68 34.05
N ILE A 106 -3.13 -9.54 32.78
CA ILE A 106 -4.11 -10.44 32.15
C ILE A 106 -3.55 -11.88 32.08
N PRO A 107 -4.36 -12.92 32.40
CA PRO A 107 -3.98 -14.30 32.15
C PRO A 107 -3.64 -14.52 30.68
N LEU A 108 -2.48 -15.11 30.37
CA LEU A 108 -2.07 -15.29 28.99
C LEU A 108 -1.42 -16.66 28.71
N VAL A 109 -1.46 -17.05 27.44
CA VAL A 109 -0.69 -18.13 26.82
C VAL A 109 0.09 -17.53 25.68
N ALA A 110 1.38 -17.88 25.56
CA ALA A 110 2.22 -17.44 24.46
C ALA A 110 2.26 -18.51 23.35
N VAL A 111 2.19 -18.06 22.10
CA VAL A 111 2.32 -18.93 20.91
C VAL A 111 3.50 -18.45 20.08
N VAL A 112 4.49 -19.31 19.88
CA VAL A 112 5.63 -19.05 19.00
C VAL A 112 5.32 -19.69 17.66
N ASN A 113 4.79 -18.90 16.72
CA ASN A 113 4.41 -19.34 15.37
C ASN A 113 5.58 -19.25 14.39
N MET A 114 5.42 -19.82 13.20
CA MET A 114 6.46 -19.89 12.16
C MET A 114 7.73 -20.62 12.60
N ILE A 115 7.57 -21.62 13.51
CA ILE A 115 8.71 -22.39 14.01
C ILE A 115 9.37 -23.21 12.89
N ASP A 116 8.61 -23.63 11.90
CA ASP A 116 9.07 -24.30 10.69
C ASP A 116 9.99 -23.44 9.82
N GLU A 117 9.66 -22.16 9.67
CA GLU A 117 10.51 -21.19 8.97
C GLU A 117 11.79 -20.89 9.77
N ALA A 118 11.68 -20.74 11.08
CA ALA A 118 12.82 -20.54 11.96
C ALA A 118 13.78 -21.75 11.93
N GLU A 119 13.26 -22.97 12.05
CA GLU A 119 14.01 -24.23 11.95
C GLU A 119 14.71 -24.35 10.58
N ALA A 120 14.01 -24.00 9.48
CA ALA A 120 14.58 -24.02 8.14
C ALA A 120 15.74 -23.01 7.98
N ASN A 121 15.70 -21.89 8.70
CA ASN A 121 16.75 -20.88 8.74
C ASN A 121 17.85 -21.16 9.77
N GLY A 122 17.83 -22.32 10.42
CA GLY A 122 18.81 -22.72 11.42
C GLY A 122 18.66 -22.00 12.77
N LEU A 123 17.48 -21.45 13.05
CA LEU A 123 17.16 -20.82 14.32
C LEU A 123 16.32 -21.78 15.15
N PHE A 124 16.81 -22.13 16.36
CA PHE A 124 16.08 -22.97 17.30
C PHE A 124 15.63 -22.14 18.49
N ILE A 125 14.35 -22.24 18.85
CA ILE A 125 13.78 -21.57 20.02
C ILE A 125 13.50 -22.61 21.11
N ASP A 126 14.15 -22.46 22.26
CA ASP A 126 13.84 -23.24 23.45
C ASP A 126 12.57 -22.72 24.11
N THR A 127 11.43 -23.28 23.67
CA THR A 127 10.10 -22.89 24.18
C THR A 127 9.89 -23.33 25.64
N GLY A 128 10.58 -24.36 26.12
CA GLY A 128 10.55 -24.78 27.51
C GLY A 128 11.22 -23.72 28.41
N ARG A 129 12.43 -23.30 28.02
CA ARG A 129 13.14 -22.22 28.72
C ARG A 129 12.37 -20.89 28.66
N LEU A 130 11.75 -20.59 27.52
CA LEU A 130 10.90 -19.40 27.38
C LEU A 130 9.70 -19.46 28.35
N ALA A 131 9.05 -20.61 28.49
CA ALA A 131 7.95 -20.82 29.44
C ALA A 131 8.38 -20.62 30.90
N GLU A 132 9.56 -21.10 31.27
CA GLU A 132 10.14 -20.88 32.60
C GLU A 132 10.37 -19.39 32.89
N ILE A 133 10.98 -18.65 31.93
CA ILE A 133 11.29 -17.23 32.10
C ILE A 133 10.02 -16.39 32.19
N LEU A 134 9.06 -16.63 31.30
CA LEU A 134 7.78 -15.89 31.27
C LEU A 134 6.85 -16.30 32.39
N GLY A 135 6.97 -17.51 32.91
CA GLY A 135 6.07 -18.10 33.89
C GLY A 135 4.68 -18.45 33.34
N VAL A 136 4.55 -18.65 32.02
CA VAL A 136 3.29 -19.01 31.32
C VAL A 136 3.52 -20.16 30.35
N GLU A 137 2.43 -20.78 29.90
CA GLU A 137 2.51 -21.82 28.87
C GLU A 137 2.96 -21.22 27.51
N VAL A 138 3.87 -21.89 26.83
CA VAL A 138 4.39 -21.50 25.52
C VAL A 138 4.19 -22.63 24.53
N VAL A 139 3.46 -22.35 23.43
CA VAL A 139 3.13 -23.34 22.40
C VAL A 139 3.94 -23.04 21.14
N PRO A 140 4.87 -23.93 20.70
CA PRO A 140 5.48 -23.84 19.39
C PRO A 140 4.48 -24.24 18.31
N ALA A 141 4.25 -23.38 17.32
CA ALA A 141 3.23 -23.57 16.28
C ALA A 141 3.79 -23.34 14.87
N ALA A 142 3.20 -24.02 13.88
CA ALA A 142 3.36 -23.71 12.47
C ALA A 142 1.98 -23.66 11.83
N ALA A 143 1.40 -22.47 11.81
CA ALA A 143 0.00 -22.30 11.41
C ALA A 143 -0.26 -22.72 9.95
N ILE A 144 0.68 -22.49 9.03
CA ILE A 144 0.56 -22.93 7.61
C ILE A 144 0.43 -24.46 7.52
N GLN A 145 1.12 -25.19 8.38
CA GLN A 145 1.11 -26.66 8.40
C GLN A 145 0.03 -27.24 9.34
N GLY A 146 -0.69 -26.39 10.10
CA GLY A 146 -1.63 -26.82 11.14
C GLY A 146 -0.96 -27.48 12.35
N ARG A 147 0.37 -27.36 12.51
CA ARG A 147 1.14 -28.00 13.59
C ARG A 147 0.86 -27.29 14.92
N ASN A 148 0.40 -28.06 15.92
CA ASN A 148 0.14 -27.63 17.31
C ASN A 148 -0.98 -26.56 17.48
N ILE A 149 -1.81 -26.31 16.50
CA ILE A 149 -2.86 -25.29 16.59
C ILE A 149 -4.03 -25.74 17.47
N ALA A 150 -4.51 -26.99 17.29
CA ALA A 150 -5.67 -27.50 18.01
C ALA A 150 -5.52 -27.47 19.55
N GLY A 151 -4.29 -27.52 20.07
CA GLY A 151 -3.98 -27.47 21.49
C GLY A 151 -4.02 -26.06 22.13
N ILE A 152 -4.03 -24.99 21.33
CA ILE A 152 -3.91 -23.61 21.84
C ILE A 152 -5.12 -23.22 22.70
N MET A 153 -6.33 -23.42 22.19
CA MET A 153 -7.57 -23.06 22.93
C MET A 153 -7.76 -23.86 24.21
N PRO A 154 -7.60 -25.21 24.23
CA PRO A 154 -7.64 -25.97 25.48
C PRO A 154 -6.63 -25.51 26.53
N LEU A 155 -5.42 -25.14 26.12
CA LEU A 155 -4.39 -24.60 27.00
C LEU A 155 -4.80 -23.20 27.52
N ALA A 156 -5.31 -22.33 26.67
CA ALA A 156 -5.75 -20.99 27.06
C ALA A 156 -6.89 -21.05 28.08
N VAL A 157 -7.86 -21.96 27.90
CA VAL A 157 -8.99 -22.13 28.82
C VAL A 157 -8.52 -22.74 30.16
N ALA A 158 -7.65 -23.75 30.12
CA ALA A 158 -7.28 -24.51 31.32
C ALA A 158 -6.08 -23.95 32.10
N ARG A 159 -5.15 -23.27 31.44
CA ARG A 159 -3.83 -22.94 32.01
C ARG A 159 -3.37 -21.49 31.81
N ALA A 160 -4.21 -20.60 31.23
CA ALA A 160 -3.86 -19.19 31.19
C ALA A 160 -3.68 -18.64 32.60
N ARG A 161 -2.58 -17.92 32.81
CA ARG A 161 -2.25 -17.29 34.08
C ARG A 161 -1.48 -15.98 33.85
N PRO A 162 -1.51 -15.05 34.81
CA PRO A 162 -0.67 -13.86 34.72
C PRO A 162 0.81 -14.25 34.60
N ALA A 163 1.53 -13.54 33.77
CA ALA A 163 2.96 -13.80 33.59
C ALA A 163 3.74 -13.43 34.88
N LEU A 164 4.76 -14.21 35.17
CA LEU A 164 5.65 -13.95 36.33
C LEU A 164 6.78 -12.98 35.97
N VAL A 165 7.07 -12.82 34.69
CA VAL A 165 8.10 -11.91 34.21
C VAL A 165 7.73 -10.47 34.52
N GLN A 166 8.69 -9.72 35.09
CA GLN A 166 8.57 -8.28 35.32
C GLN A 166 9.72 -7.57 34.65
N VAL A 167 9.42 -6.49 33.94
CA VAL A 167 10.45 -5.63 33.34
C VAL A 167 11.07 -4.80 34.47
N PRO A 168 12.39 -4.90 34.70
CA PRO A 168 13.07 -4.04 35.63
C PRO A 168 13.32 -2.67 34.96
N TYR A 169 12.72 -1.63 35.50
CA TYR A 169 12.94 -0.26 35.05
C TYR A 169 14.08 0.38 35.84
N ASP A 170 14.59 1.49 35.32
CA ASP A 170 15.58 2.30 36.00
C ASP A 170 15.08 2.73 37.39
N THR A 171 15.99 2.98 38.33
CA THR A 171 15.67 3.18 39.75
C THR A 171 14.74 4.35 40.01
N ASP A 172 14.83 5.40 39.23
CA ASP A 172 13.98 6.60 39.27
C ASP A 172 12.57 6.34 38.72
N VAL A 173 12.45 5.60 37.61
CA VAL A 173 11.18 5.14 37.07
C VAL A 173 10.47 4.22 38.07
N GLU A 174 11.19 3.27 38.68
CA GLU A 174 10.64 2.38 39.73
C GLU A 174 10.22 3.16 40.98
N ALA A 175 10.95 4.23 41.32
CA ALA A 175 10.56 5.11 42.42
C ALA A 175 9.27 5.88 42.11
N ALA A 176 9.13 6.38 40.89
CA ALA A 176 7.93 7.05 40.41
C ALA A 176 6.71 6.13 40.41
N ILE A 177 6.86 4.90 39.88
CA ILE A 177 5.80 3.88 39.90
C ILE A 177 5.33 3.60 41.33
N ARG A 178 6.27 3.42 42.28
CA ARG A 178 5.96 3.19 43.68
C ARG A 178 5.29 4.40 44.34
N SER A 179 5.71 5.63 43.98
CA SER A 179 5.11 6.86 44.48
C SER A 179 3.65 6.97 44.04
N LEU A 180 3.35 6.81 42.73
CA LEU A 180 1.98 6.82 42.21
C LEU A 180 1.11 5.72 42.81
N GLY A 181 1.66 4.53 43.01
CA GLY A 181 0.98 3.43 43.67
C GLY A 181 0.61 3.74 45.11
N LYS A 182 1.50 4.39 45.91
CA LYS A 182 1.25 4.74 47.29
C LYS A 182 0.32 5.93 47.44
N THR A 183 0.46 6.95 46.61
CA THR A 183 -0.29 8.21 46.77
C THR A 183 -1.69 8.15 46.14
N MET A 184 -1.83 7.42 45.05
CA MET A 184 -3.06 7.42 44.24
C MET A 184 -3.68 6.01 44.08
N GLY A 185 -3.09 4.98 44.68
CA GLY A 185 -3.58 3.59 44.58
C GLY A 185 -3.46 2.99 43.18
N ALA A 186 -2.65 3.57 42.30
CA ALA A 186 -2.48 3.11 40.94
C ALA A 186 -1.78 1.76 40.87
N SER A 187 -2.27 0.85 40.03
CA SER A 187 -1.53 -0.38 39.68
C SER A 187 -0.24 -0.04 38.94
N ARG A 188 0.70 -0.99 38.86
CA ARG A 188 1.97 -0.81 38.15
C ARG A 188 1.77 -0.34 36.70
N VAL A 189 0.85 -0.95 35.97
CA VAL A 189 0.56 -0.59 34.57
C VAL A 189 -0.09 0.78 34.45
N GLN A 190 -1.01 1.13 35.38
CA GLN A 190 -1.63 2.45 35.40
C GLN A 190 -0.60 3.56 35.71
N ALA A 191 0.34 3.28 36.62
CA ALA A 191 1.44 4.21 36.90
C ALA A 191 2.37 4.40 35.69
N LEU A 192 2.71 3.32 34.96
CA LEU A 192 3.48 3.41 33.71
C LEU A 192 2.74 4.23 32.66
N TRP A 193 1.47 3.96 32.40
CA TRP A 193 0.68 4.72 31.42
C TRP A 193 0.50 6.19 31.82
N ALA A 194 0.39 6.48 33.10
CA ALA A 194 0.33 7.86 33.60
C ALA A 194 1.66 8.61 33.39
N LEU A 195 2.80 7.94 33.62
CA LEU A 195 4.13 8.51 33.32
C LEU A 195 4.28 8.79 31.80
N GLU A 196 3.80 7.88 30.97
CA GLU A 196 3.81 8.03 29.51
C GLU A 196 2.72 9.00 28.99
N GLY A 197 1.81 9.46 29.84
CA GLY A 197 0.73 10.38 29.48
C GLY A 197 -0.38 9.75 28.61
N ILE A 198 -0.46 8.42 28.57
CA ILE A 198 -1.30 7.67 27.63
C ILE A 198 -2.72 7.49 28.17
N GLU A 199 -2.89 7.05 29.42
CA GLU A 199 -4.19 6.72 30.03
C GLU A 199 -4.20 7.03 31.53
N GLY A 200 -5.40 7.23 32.10
CA GLY A 200 -5.61 7.46 33.52
C GLY A 200 -6.61 8.59 33.79
N HIS A 201 -7.13 8.64 35.02
CA HIS A 201 -7.86 9.81 35.49
C HIS A 201 -6.96 11.04 35.42
N GLU A 202 -7.53 12.21 35.17
CA GLU A 202 -6.79 13.45 34.92
C GLU A 202 -5.74 13.76 36.00
N GLU A 203 -6.09 13.53 37.26
CA GLU A 203 -5.19 13.71 38.41
C GLU A 203 -3.98 12.76 38.36
N LEU A 204 -4.19 11.48 38.01
CA LEU A 204 -3.12 10.50 37.90
C LEU A 204 -2.19 10.83 36.74
N ARG A 205 -2.74 11.28 35.62
CA ARG A 205 -1.98 11.68 34.43
C ARG A 205 -1.15 12.92 34.68
N GLU A 206 -1.69 13.93 35.37
CA GLU A 206 -0.94 15.14 35.72
C GLU A 206 0.18 14.83 36.75
N ALA A 207 -0.09 13.99 37.75
CA ALA A 207 0.96 13.53 38.67
C ALA A 207 2.06 12.75 37.94
N GLY A 208 1.69 11.90 36.98
CA GLY A 208 2.63 11.18 36.13
C GLY A 208 3.52 12.10 35.30
N LYS A 209 2.94 13.13 34.67
CA LYS A 209 3.69 14.12 33.89
C LYS A 209 4.72 14.88 34.73
N VAL A 210 4.35 15.28 35.94
CA VAL A 210 5.28 16.00 36.86
C VAL A 210 6.48 15.11 37.15
N LEU A 211 6.26 13.84 37.51
CA LEU A 211 7.34 12.90 37.77
C LEU A 211 8.19 12.61 36.51
N ALA A 212 7.55 12.50 35.35
CA ALA A 212 8.28 12.31 34.10
C ALA A 212 9.23 13.48 33.80
N GLN A 213 8.79 14.72 34.02
CA GLN A 213 9.63 15.93 33.85
C GLN A 213 10.84 15.97 34.80
N GLU A 214 10.77 15.30 35.95
CA GLU A 214 11.92 15.15 36.86
C GLU A 214 12.91 14.07 36.40
N ILE A 215 12.41 13.02 35.74
CA ILE A 215 13.20 11.85 35.27
C ILE A 215 13.95 12.14 33.96
N GLU A 216 13.30 12.87 33.02
CA GLU A 216 13.84 13.09 31.68
C GLU A 216 15.20 13.81 31.60
N PRO A 217 15.48 14.89 32.38
CA PRO A 217 16.71 15.67 32.22
C PRO A 217 18.01 14.88 32.51
N PRO A 218 18.11 14.05 33.57
CA PRO A 218 19.30 13.24 33.82
C PRO A 218 19.58 12.25 32.70
N HIS A 219 18.54 11.68 32.10
CA HIS A 219 18.67 10.67 31.04
C HIS A 219 18.87 11.27 29.66
N ARG A 220 18.57 12.56 29.44
CA ARG A 220 18.55 13.23 28.13
C ARG A 220 17.64 12.51 27.11
N MET A 221 16.62 11.85 27.60
CA MET A 221 15.65 11.06 26.85
C MET A 221 14.24 11.34 27.38
N THR A 222 13.23 11.20 26.52
CA THR A 222 11.84 11.27 26.98
C THR A 222 11.48 10.05 27.80
N ILE A 223 10.50 10.17 28.69
CA ILE A 223 10.03 9.04 29.52
C ILE A 223 9.65 7.82 28.69
N HIS A 224 8.99 8.02 27.55
CA HIS A 224 8.70 6.98 26.59
C HIS A 224 9.94 6.23 26.10
N GLN A 225 11.02 6.97 25.79
CA GLN A 225 12.27 6.37 25.33
C GLN A 225 12.95 5.56 26.42
N ILE A 226 12.91 6.05 27.66
CA ILE A 226 13.49 5.36 28.82
C ILE A 226 12.75 4.04 29.07
N ILE A 227 11.42 4.08 29.15
CA ILE A 227 10.57 2.90 29.37
C ILE A 227 10.74 1.90 28.22
N ALA A 228 10.68 2.38 26.97
CA ALA A 228 10.88 1.54 25.79
C ALA A 228 12.26 0.88 25.76
N ALA A 229 13.33 1.59 26.12
CA ALA A 229 14.68 1.05 26.18
C ALA A 229 14.80 -0.10 27.19
N ASN A 230 14.21 0.03 28.37
CA ASN A 230 14.19 -1.02 29.39
C ASN A 230 13.43 -2.27 28.90
N ARG A 231 12.26 -2.09 28.27
CA ARG A 231 11.49 -3.21 27.67
C ARG A 231 12.27 -3.90 26.55
N HIS A 232 12.90 -3.13 25.63
CA HIS A 232 13.73 -3.69 24.56
C HIS A 232 14.94 -4.44 25.11
N HIS A 233 15.61 -3.90 26.13
CA HIS A 233 16.72 -4.57 26.78
C HIS A 233 16.30 -5.92 27.38
N MET A 234 15.15 -5.97 28.05
CA MET A 234 14.62 -7.22 28.61
C MET A 234 14.22 -8.21 27.52
N ALA A 235 13.53 -7.76 26.47
CA ALA A 235 13.16 -8.59 25.32
C ALA A 235 14.41 -9.21 24.65
N GLY A 236 15.44 -8.41 24.40
CA GLY A 236 16.71 -8.88 23.84
C GLY A 236 17.43 -9.88 24.74
N ARG A 237 17.44 -9.67 26.05
CA ARG A 237 17.99 -10.64 27.04
C ARG A 237 17.25 -11.97 26.99
N ILE A 238 15.91 -11.96 27.00
CA ILE A 238 15.10 -13.19 26.91
C ILE A 238 15.38 -13.88 25.57
N ALA A 239 15.30 -13.16 24.45
CA ALA A 239 15.54 -13.71 23.13
C ALA A 239 16.93 -14.38 23.03
N THR A 240 17.98 -13.75 23.58
CA THR A 240 19.35 -14.30 23.57
C THR A 240 19.47 -15.57 24.43
N GLN A 241 18.69 -15.70 25.50
CA GLN A 241 18.72 -16.87 26.39
C GLN A 241 18.01 -18.09 25.81
N VAL A 242 17.02 -17.87 24.93
CA VAL A 242 16.16 -18.94 24.38
C VAL A 242 16.45 -19.26 22.92
N ALA A 243 17.08 -18.35 22.17
CA ALA A 243 17.42 -18.56 20.77
C ALA A 243 18.81 -19.23 20.64
N GLY A 244 18.80 -20.47 20.16
CA GLY A 244 20.01 -21.19 19.73
C GLY A 244 20.25 -20.93 18.23
N LYS A 245 21.50 -20.59 17.86
CA LYS A 245 21.89 -20.52 16.44
C LYS A 245 22.45 -21.86 16.01
N GLY A 246 21.77 -22.54 15.10
CA GLY A 246 22.34 -23.64 14.33
C GLY A 246 23.33 -23.14 13.28
N ALA A 247 23.94 -24.04 12.53
CA ALA A 247 24.76 -23.64 11.39
C ALA A 247 23.88 -22.91 10.38
N PRO A 248 24.29 -21.71 9.92
CA PRO A 248 23.52 -21.00 8.91
C PRO A 248 23.37 -21.88 7.67
N PRO A 249 22.21 -21.84 7.00
CA PRO A 249 21.99 -22.62 5.79
C PRO A 249 23.11 -22.27 4.78
N ARG A 250 23.77 -23.30 4.25
CA ARG A 250 24.79 -23.16 3.20
C ARG A 250 24.11 -22.70 1.91
N GLY A 251 23.96 -21.41 1.70
CA GLY A 251 23.40 -20.81 0.50
C GLY A 251 23.96 -19.41 0.25
N LEU A 252 23.82 -18.91 -0.98
CA LEU A 252 24.06 -17.51 -1.29
C LEU A 252 23.10 -16.68 -0.42
N ASP A 253 23.66 -15.79 0.39
CA ASP A 253 22.87 -14.83 1.17
C ASP A 253 22.27 -13.79 0.19
N LEU A 254 21.14 -14.21 -0.43
CA LEU A 254 20.44 -13.37 -1.39
C LEU A 254 19.96 -12.06 -0.76
N ASP A 255 19.67 -12.06 0.54
CA ASP A 255 19.27 -10.87 1.27
C ASP A 255 20.40 -9.84 1.32
N ARG A 256 21.61 -10.27 1.57
CA ARG A 256 22.78 -9.40 1.56
C ARG A 256 23.00 -8.78 0.18
N LEU A 257 22.75 -9.54 -0.90
CA LEU A 257 22.86 -9.06 -2.27
C LEU A 257 21.75 -8.03 -2.58
N LEU A 258 20.51 -8.32 -2.18
CA LEU A 258 19.33 -7.53 -2.50
C LEU A 258 19.15 -6.29 -1.62
N LEU A 259 19.70 -6.28 -0.40
CA LEU A 259 19.56 -5.16 0.54
C LEU A 259 20.73 -4.17 0.48
N HIS A 260 21.86 -4.55 -0.10
CA HIS A 260 22.99 -3.64 -0.28
C HIS A 260 22.72 -2.66 -1.42
N ALA A 261 23.01 -1.37 -1.20
CA ALA A 261 22.76 -0.33 -2.22
C ALA A 261 23.43 -0.65 -3.56
N TRP A 262 24.64 -1.19 -3.50
CA TRP A 262 25.35 -1.74 -4.63
C TRP A 262 25.67 -3.22 -4.33
N PRO A 263 25.04 -4.22 -4.94
CA PRO A 263 24.37 -4.28 -6.26
C PRO A 263 22.82 -4.20 -6.24
N GLY A 264 22.16 -4.00 -5.13
CA GLY A 264 20.70 -4.06 -5.00
C GLY A 264 19.96 -3.06 -5.91
N ILE A 265 20.41 -1.80 -6.02
CA ILE A 265 19.74 -0.80 -6.87
C ILE A 265 19.82 -1.16 -8.37
N PRO A 266 20.98 -1.53 -8.96
CA PRO A 266 21.03 -2.02 -10.33
C PRO A 266 20.11 -3.23 -10.58
N LEU A 267 20.09 -4.18 -9.65
CA LEU A 267 19.24 -5.36 -9.74
C LEU A 267 17.75 -5.01 -9.63
N LEU A 268 17.40 -4.05 -8.79
CA LEU A 268 16.04 -3.49 -8.70
C LEU A 268 15.59 -2.92 -10.05
N ILE A 269 16.43 -2.08 -10.66
CA ILE A 269 16.15 -1.49 -11.98
C ILE A 269 16.00 -2.57 -13.04
N LEU A 270 16.89 -3.58 -13.03
CA LEU A 270 16.84 -4.70 -13.98
C LEU A 270 15.54 -5.52 -13.82
N ILE A 271 15.17 -5.90 -12.60
CA ILE A 271 13.97 -6.71 -12.33
C ILE A 271 12.71 -5.93 -12.69
N LEU A 272 12.60 -4.67 -12.26
CA LEU A 272 11.45 -3.84 -12.60
C LEU A 272 11.39 -3.56 -14.11
N GLY A 273 12.53 -3.28 -14.74
CA GLY A 273 12.61 -3.10 -16.18
C GLY A 273 12.19 -4.36 -16.96
N ALA A 274 12.63 -5.54 -16.51
CA ALA A 274 12.23 -6.81 -17.11
C ALA A 274 10.72 -7.08 -16.94
N VAL A 275 10.16 -6.79 -15.78
CA VAL A 275 8.70 -6.91 -15.53
C VAL A 275 7.93 -5.95 -16.43
N LEU A 276 8.31 -4.67 -16.48
CA LEU A 276 7.64 -3.68 -17.33
C LEU A 276 7.72 -4.04 -18.80
N LEU A 277 8.90 -4.48 -19.27
CA LEU A 277 9.09 -4.94 -20.64
C LEU A 277 8.21 -6.17 -20.95
N SER A 278 8.15 -7.13 -20.03
CA SER A 278 7.29 -8.31 -20.19
C SER A 278 5.81 -7.95 -20.25
N VAL A 279 5.36 -7.04 -19.37
CA VAL A 279 3.98 -6.53 -19.37
C VAL A 279 3.68 -5.83 -20.69
N PHE A 280 4.61 -5.01 -21.18
CA PHE A 280 4.44 -4.31 -22.46
C PHE A 280 4.36 -5.28 -23.64
N LEU A 281 5.34 -6.19 -23.79
CA LEU A 281 5.38 -7.13 -24.92
C LEU A 281 4.19 -8.09 -24.93
N LEU A 282 3.89 -8.74 -23.79
CA LEU A 282 2.77 -9.69 -23.68
C LEU A 282 1.43 -8.97 -23.76
N GLY A 283 1.34 -7.77 -23.13
CA GLY A 283 0.14 -6.94 -23.15
C GLY A 283 -0.21 -6.49 -24.57
N SER A 284 0.75 -5.94 -25.31
CA SER A 284 0.54 -5.50 -26.69
C SER A 284 0.22 -6.66 -27.63
N TYR A 285 0.82 -7.82 -27.42
CA TYR A 285 0.51 -9.01 -28.21
C TYR A 285 -0.96 -9.45 -28.01
N LEU A 286 -1.42 -9.55 -26.76
CA LEU A 286 -2.81 -9.92 -26.46
C LEU A 286 -3.80 -8.82 -26.87
N GLU A 287 -3.44 -7.55 -26.66
CA GLU A 287 -4.22 -6.39 -27.11
C GLU A 287 -4.47 -6.48 -28.62
N GLY A 288 -3.44 -6.73 -29.42
CA GLY A 288 -3.58 -6.86 -30.88
C GLY A 288 -4.58 -7.95 -31.29
N ILE A 289 -4.50 -9.12 -30.65
CA ILE A 289 -5.43 -10.24 -30.90
C ILE A 289 -6.86 -9.85 -30.54
N PHE A 290 -7.08 -9.32 -29.32
CA PHE A 290 -8.42 -9.00 -28.83
C PHE A 290 -9.04 -7.82 -29.58
N THR A 291 -8.25 -6.81 -29.92
CA THR A 291 -8.72 -5.64 -30.68
C THR A 291 -9.12 -6.06 -32.09
N GLN A 292 -8.27 -6.83 -32.80
CA GLN A 292 -8.61 -7.33 -34.12
C GLN A 292 -9.84 -8.22 -34.13
N ALA A 293 -9.96 -9.13 -33.15
CA ALA A 293 -11.13 -9.97 -33.00
C ALA A 293 -12.40 -9.14 -32.73
N PHE A 294 -12.33 -8.18 -31.81
CA PHE A 294 -13.49 -7.34 -31.46
C PHE A 294 -13.90 -6.43 -32.63
N GLU A 295 -12.94 -5.89 -33.36
CA GLU A 295 -13.20 -5.04 -34.54
C GLU A 295 -13.88 -5.86 -35.64
N THR A 296 -13.32 -7.04 -35.98
CA THR A 296 -13.84 -7.89 -37.05
C THR A 296 -15.21 -8.48 -36.73
N TYR A 297 -15.43 -8.96 -35.52
CA TYR A 297 -16.65 -9.69 -35.17
C TYR A 297 -17.75 -8.85 -34.53
N VAL A 298 -17.42 -7.65 -34.00
CA VAL A 298 -18.40 -6.82 -33.28
C VAL A 298 -18.55 -5.45 -33.94
N ILE A 299 -17.48 -4.66 -34.10
CA ILE A 299 -17.60 -3.28 -34.60
C ILE A 299 -18.02 -3.24 -36.06
N VAL A 300 -17.35 -3.97 -36.96
CA VAL A 300 -17.64 -3.96 -38.39
C VAL A 300 -19.09 -4.40 -38.69
N PRO A 301 -19.62 -5.49 -38.13
CA PRO A 301 -21.02 -5.87 -38.34
C PRO A 301 -22.02 -4.84 -37.83
N VAL A 302 -21.76 -4.25 -36.67
CA VAL A 302 -22.71 -3.25 -36.09
C VAL A 302 -22.64 -1.91 -36.80
N SER A 303 -21.46 -1.47 -37.29
CA SER A 303 -21.34 -0.25 -38.07
C SER A 303 -22.07 -0.29 -39.41
N GLY A 304 -22.32 -1.50 -39.95
CA GLY A 304 -23.13 -1.72 -41.15
C GLY A 304 -24.65 -1.66 -40.92
N LEU A 305 -25.13 -1.54 -39.68
CA LEU A 305 -26.56 -1.43 -39.36
C LEU A 305 -27.06 0.01 -39.58
N ALA A 306 -28.15 0.15 -40.32
CA ALA A 306 -28.83 1.45 -40.53
C ALA A 306 -29.58 1.88 -39.26
N LEU A 307 -28.87 2.41 -38.26
CA LEU A 307 -29.43 2.91 -37.01
C LEU A 307 -29.73 4.41 -37.10
N PRO A 308 -30.74 4.93 -36.39
CA PRO A 308 -30.93 6.38 -36.22
C PRO A 308 -29.67 7.04 -35.67
N PRO A 309 -29.34 8.31 -36.04
CA PRO A 309 -28.04 8.93 -35.71
C PRO A 309 -27.70 8.90 -34.21
N LEU A 310 -28.64 9.19 -33.33
CA LEU A 310 -28.43 9.13 -31.88
C LEU A 310 -28.15 7.69 -31.40
N ALA A 311 -28.94 6.73 -31.90
CA ALA A 311 -28.76 5.33 -31.55
C ALA A 311 -27.41 4.79 -32.05
N ALA A 312 -27.01 5.17 -33.26
CA ALA A 312 -25.70 4.83 -33.83
C ALA A 312 -24.55 5.36 -32.96
N THR A 313 -24.60 6.64 -32.58
CA THR A 313 -23.59 7.27 -31.71
C THR A 313 -23.50 6.60 -30.35
N LEU A 314 -24.62 6.33 -29.69
CA LEU A 314 -24.65 5.67 -28.39
C LEU A 314 -24.14 4.23 -28.46
N THR A 315 -24.59 3.48 -29.48
CA THR A 315 -24.13 2.09 -29.68
C THR A 315 -22.63 2.05 -29.92
N MET A 316 -22.09 2.91 -30.79
CA MET A 316 -20.65 2.98 -31.03
C MET A 316 -19.87 3.41 -29.79
N SER A 317 -20.36 4.37 -29.02
CA SER A 317 -19.73 4.79 -27.75
C SER A 317 -19.65 3.65 -26.74
N VAL A 318 -20.72 2.84 -26.64
CA VAL A 318 -20.72 1.65 -25.77
C VAL A 318 -19.74 0.59 -26.28
N LEU A 319 -19.76 0.29 -27.58
CA LEU A 319 -18.87 -0.71 -28.17
C LEU A 319 -17.40 -0.32 -28.05
N LEU A 320 -17.08 0.94 -28.33
CA LEU A 320 -15.72 1.47 -28.14
C LEU A 320 -15.28 1.42 -26.68
N ALA A 321 -16.18 1.67 -25.72
CA ALA A 321 -15.86 1.52 -24.30
C ALA A 321 -15.61 0.07 -23.91
N ILE A 322 -16.37 -0.87 -24.45
CA ILE A 322 -16.17 -2.31 -24.21
C ILE A 322 -14.84 -2.76 -24.82
N GLN A 323 -14.54 -2.38 -26.05
CA GLN A 323 -13.24 -2.64 -26.68
C GLN A 323 -12.10 -2.07 -25.84
N ALA A 324 -12.24 -0.82 -25.43
CA ALA A 324 -11.30 -0.12 -24.60
C ALA A 324 -11.00 -0.84 -23.28
N GLY A 325 -12.03 -1.28 -22.60
CA GLY A 325 -11.88 -1.96 -21.32
C GLY A 325 -11.40 -3.40 -21.44
N LEU A 326 -12.01 -4.18 -22.31
CA LEU A 326 -11.77 -5.62 -22.41
C LEU A 326 -10.66 -6.01 -23.39
N ALA A 327 -10.61 -5.37 -24.58
CA ALA A 327 -9.60 -5.74 -25.57
C ALA A 327 -8.26 -5.05 -25.32
N ILE A 328 -8.25 -3.82 -24.80
CA ILE A 328 -7.03 -3.04 -24.65
C ILE A 328 -6.55 -2.99 -23.19
N ALA A 329 -7.35 -2.48 -22.25
CA ALA A 329 -6.87 -2.30 -20.88
C ALA A 329 -6.73 -3.61 -20.09
N PHE A 330 -7.65 -4.54 -20.25
CA PHE A 330 -7.67 -5.80 -19.49
C PHE A 330 -6.38 -6.65 -19.65
N PRO A 331 -5.82 -6.87 -20.85
CA PRO A 331 -4.59 -7.65 -21.00
C PRO A 331 -3.42 -7.10 -20.18
N PHE A 332 -3.22 -5.79 -20.21
CA PHE A 332 -2.14 -5.14 -19.43
C PHE A 332 -2.38 -5.27 -17.93
N VAL A 333 -3.61 -5.01 -17.47
CA VAL A 333 -3.98 -5.12 -16.04
C VAL A 333 -3.80 -6.56 -15.56
N PHE A 334 -4.21 -7.54 -16.36
CA PHE A 334 -4.13 -8.96 -16.01
C PHE A 334 -2.68 -9.43 -15.89
N ILE A 335 -1.85 -9.17 -16.89
CA ILE A 335 -0.43 -9.57 -16.89
C ILE A 335 0.31 -8.85 -15.75
N PHE A 336 0.08 -7.55 -15.59
CA PHE A 336 0.69 -6.78 -14.52
C PHE A 336 0.29 -7.29 -13.13
N ALA A 337 -1.00 -7.63 -12.93
CA ALA A 337 -1.48 -8.21 -11.67
C ALA A 337 -0.77 -9.51 -11.31
N ILE A 338 -0.47 -10.37 -12.30
CA ILE A 338 0.29 -11.61 -12.09
C ILE A 338 1.72 -11.30 -11.65
N PHE A 339 2.46 -10.50 -12.41
CA PHE A 339 3.84 -10.16 -12.07
C PHE A 339 3.96 -9.49 -10.71
N LEU A 340 3.06 -8.55 -10.42
CA LEU A 340 3.02 -7.90 -9.13
C LEU A 340 2.75 -8.88 -7.99
N SER A 341 1.79 -9.80 -8.17
CA SER A 341 1.47 -10.81 -7.16
C SER A 341 2.65 -11.75 -6.91
N VAL A 342 3.43 -12.08 -7.96
CA VAL A 342 4.68 -12.83 -7.83
C VAL A 342 5.72 -12.04 -7.04
N LEU A 343 5.96 -10.77 -7.38
CA LEU A 343 6.94 -9.91 -6.67
C LEU A 343 6.56 -9.72 -5.19
N GLU A 344 5.27 -9.59 -4.91
CA GLU A 344 4.76 -9.47 -3.55
C GLU A 344 4.92 -10.77 -2.77
N ASP A 345 4.52 -11.90 -3.36
CA ASP A 345 4.55 -13.19 -2.69
C ASP A 345 5.97 -13.71 -2.45
N THR A 346 6.92 -13.40 -3.35
CA THR A 346 8.34 -13.68 -3.15
C THR A 346 9.00 -12.84 -2.05
N GLY A 347 8.34 -11.79 -1.54
CA GLY A 347 8.92 -10.83 -0.58
C GLY A 347 9.91 -9.84 -1.22
N TYR A 348 9.97 -9.77 -2.56
CA TYR A 348 10.88 -8.84 -3.26
C TYR A 348 10.44 -7.38 -3.08
N LEU A 349 9.14 -7.12 -3.02
CA LEU A 349 8.58 -5.77 -2.92
C LEU A 349 9.01 -5.03 -1.64
N THR A 350 9.13 -5.74 -0.52
CA THR A 350 9.61 -5.16 0.74
C THR A 350 11.09 -4.76 0.67
N ARG A 351 11.91 -5.51 -0.07
CA ARG A 351 13.32 -5.18 -0.33
C ARG A 351 13.45 -3.97 -1.25
N ALA A 352 12.61 -3.92 -2.29
CA ALA A 352 12.51 -2.76 -3.17
C ALA A 352 12.14 -1.49 -2.38
N ALA A 353 11.16 -1.58 -1.47
CA ALA A 353 10.76 -0.50 -0.58
C ALA A 353 11.90 -0.06 0.34
N PHE A 354 12.65 -0.99 0.91
CA PHE A 354 13.82 -0.70 1.75
C PHE A 354 14.92 0.04 0.98
N LEU A 355 15.28 -0.44 -0.21
CA LEU A 355 16.31 0.19 -1.04
C LEU A 355 15.95 1.62 -1.47
N ALA A 356 14.68 1.85 -1.77
CA ALA A 356 14.22 3.14 -2.25
C ALA A 356 13.80 4.10 -1.11
N ASP A 357 13.78 3.66 0.15
CA ASP A 357 13.33 4.43 1.30
C ASP A 357 14.06 5.78 1.43
N ARG A 358 15.41 5.79 1.28
CA ARG A 358 16.20 7.03 1.29
C ARG A 358 15.77 8.02 0.20
N ALA A 359 15.41 7.53 -0.99
CA ALA A 359 14.96 8.39 -2.09
C ALA A 359 13.55 8.92 -1.82
N MET A 360 12.67 8.09 -1.27
CA MET A 360 11.30 8.47 -0.92
C MET A 360 11.26 9.50 0.21
N HIS A 361 12.12 9.40 1.21
CA HIS A 361 12.22 10.39 2.28
C HIS A 361 12.53 11.81 1.75
N ARG A 362 13.32 11.94 0.67
CA ARG A 362 13.61 13.24 0.06
C ARG A 362 12.37 13.91 -0.55
N VAL A 363 11.42 13.14 -1.01
CA VAL A 363 10.16 13.64 -1.59
C VAL A 363 9.00 13.63 -0.58
N GLY A 364 9.30 13.46 0.72
CA GLY A 364 8.32 13.56 1.80
C GLY A 364 7.47 12.32 2.03
N LEU A 365 7.90 11.19 1.51
CA LEU A 365 7.26 9.88 1.63
C LEU A 365 8.18 8.90 2.34
N HIS A 366 7.65 7.82 2.89
CA HIS A 366 8.45 6.70 3.39
C HIS A 366 8.54 5.58 2.34
N GLY A 367 9.43 4.59 2.56
CA GLY A 367 9.70 3.50 1.62
C GLY A 367 8.48 2.72 1.16
N GLY A 368 7.43 2.60 1.97
CA GLY A 368 6.17 1.96 1.58
C GLY A 368 5.47 2.62 0.39
N ALA A 369 5.72 3.91 0.14
CA ALA A 369 5.19 4.62 -1.02
C ALA A 369 5.79 4.14 -2.35
N VAL A 370 6.91 3.43 -2.31
CA VAL A 370 7.51 2.80 -3.50
C VAL A 370 6.55 1.82 -4.14
N ILE A 371 5.74 1.11 -3.36
CA ILE A 371 4.77 0.14 -3.88
C ILE A 371 3.76 0.81 -4.82
N PRO A 372 2.98 1.83 -4.39
CA PRO A 372 2.11 2.55 -5.32
C PRO A 372 2.86 3.25 -6.46
N MET A 373 4.09 3.72 -6.25
CA MET A 373 4.90 4.31 -7.34
C MET A 373 5.28 3.29 -8.41
N ILE A 374 5.70 2.10 -8.03
CA ILE A 374 5.98 0.99 -8.97
C ILE A 374 4.72 0.58 -9.71
N LEU A 375 3.60 0.45 -8.99
CA LEU A 375 2.30 0.11 -9.56
C LEU A 375 1.88 1.08 -10.66
N SER A 376 2.18 2.36 -10.50
CA SER A 376 1.77 3.40 -11.44
C SER A 376 2.45 3.31 -12.81
N PHE A 377 3.61 2.66 -12.93
CA PHE A 377 4.20 2.36 -14.24
C PHE A 377 3.34 1.39 -15.07
N GLY A 378 2.60 0.50 -14.42
CA GLY A 378 1.62 -0.34 -15.11
C GLY A 378 0.30 0.40 -15.32
N CYS A 379 -0.38 0.74 -14.23
CA CYS A 379 -1.67 1.44 -14.26
C CYS A 379 -1.85 2.28 -12.99
N ASN A 380 -2.28 3.54 -13.16
CA ASN A 380 -2.51 4.45 -12.04
C ASN A 380 -3.70 4.04 -11.15
N VAL A 381 -4.68 3.29 -11.67
CA VAL A 381 -5.86 2.87 -10.90
C VAL A 381 -5.47 1.97 -9.71
N PRO A 382 -4.83 0.81 -9.90
CA PRO A 382 -4.37 -0.01 -8.78
C PRO A 382 -3.31 0.71 -7.93
N ALA A 383 -2.53 1.61 -8.50
CA ALA A 383 -1.55 2.41 -7.77
C ALA A 383 -2.23 3.34 -6.75
N VAL A 384 -3.30 4.03 -7.14
CA VAL A 384 -4.10 4.87 -6.25
C VAL A 384 -4.76 4.03 -5.16
N MET A 385 -5.29 2.86 -5.48
CA MET A 385 -5.86 1.94 -4.48
C MET A 385 -4.81 1.47 -3.47
N ALA A 386 -3.58 1.22 -3.93
CA ALA A 386 -2.48 0.81 -3.05
C ALA A 386 -2.05 1.92 -2.05
N MET A 387 -2.41 3.18 -2.31
CA MET A 387 -2.12 4.27 -1.35
C MET A 387 -2.87 4.11 -0.01
N ARG A 388 -3.84 3.20 0.10
CA ARG A 388 -4.46 2.82 1.39
C ARG A 388 -3.44 2.32 2.41
N THR A 389 -2.33 1.74 1.95
CA THR A 389 -1.24 1.26 2.82
C THR A 389 -0.45 2.38 3.48
N LEU A 390 -0.57 3.62 2.99
CA LEU A 390 0.08 4.79 3.58
C LEU A 390 -0.71 5.25 4.81
N LYS A 391 0.00 5.40 5.94
CA LYS A 391 -0.62 5.62 7.24
C LYS A 391 -1.19 7.04 7.41
N THR A 392 -0.48 8.05 6.89
CA THR A 392 -0.84 9.45 7.13
C THR A 392 -1.61 10.08 5.97
N ARG A 393 -2.53 10.99 6.28
CA ARG A 393 -3.25 11.78 5.28
C ARG A 393 -2.30 12.65 4.45
N ARG A 394 -1.22 13.14 5.08
CA ARG A 394 -0.16 13.89 4.40
C ARG A 394 0.49 13.08 3.30
N GLU A 395 0.94 11.87 3.62
CA GLU A 395 1.57 10.97 2.65
C GLU A 395 0.63 10.57 1.52
N ARG A 396 -0.63 10.25 1.83
CA ARG A 396 -1.66 9.95 0.81
C ARG A 396 -1.85 11.12 -0.13
N THR A 397 -1.85 12.36 0.38
CA THR A 397 -1.96 13.56 -0.45
C THR A 397 -0.75 13.72 -1.36
N ILE A 398 0.48 13.67 -0.84
CA ILE A 398 1.71 13.78 -1.64
C ILE A 398 1.78 12.66 -2.68
N ALA A 399 1.54 11.41 -2.26
CA ALA A 399 1.53 10.24 -3.15
C ALA A 399 0.50 10.38 -4.27
N SER A 400 -0.66 11.01 -4.03
CA SER A 400 -1.69 11.25 -5.04
C SER A 400 -1.17 12.05 -6.24
N PHE A 401 -0.40 13.10 -5.99
CA PHE A 401 0.23 13.88 -7.05
C PHE A 401 1.32 13.08 -7.76
N LEU A 402 2.21 12.43 -7.01
CA LEU A 402 3.35 11.73 -7.59
C LEU A 402 2.92 10.50 -8.41
N VAL A 403 2.07 9.65 -7.87
CA VAL A 403 1.54 8.44 -8.55
C VAL A 403 0.85 8.79 -9.87
N THR A 404 0.07 9.87 -9.90
CA THR A 404 -0.62 10.30 -11.12
C THR A 404 0.30 10.89 -12.19
N MET A 405 1.50 11.34 -11.82
CA MET A 405 2.50 11.86 -12.75
C MET A 405 3.37 10.75 -13.36
N VAL A 406 3.54 9.61 -12.70
CA VAL A 406 4.32 8.49 -13.25
C VAL A 406 3.72 8.03 -14.58
N PRO A 407 4.53 7.84 -15.63
CA PRO A 407 4.04 7.36 -16.92
C PRO A 407 3.57 5.91 -16.83
N CYS A 408 2.26 5.69 -16.92
CA CYS A 408 1.67 4.35 -17.00
C CYS A 408 1.86 3.73 -18.41
N SER A 409 1.49 2.46 -18.59
CA SER A 409 1.60 1.76 -19.87
C SER A 409 0.98 2.53 -21.03
N ALA A 410 -0.21 3.11 -20.87
CA ALA A 410 -0.87 3.92 -21.89
C ALA A 410 -0.08 5.18 -22.29
N ARG A 411 0.57 5.84 -21.33
CA ARG A 411 1.45 6.98 -21.59
C ARG A 411 2.76 6.53 -22.28
N THR A 412 3.25 5.35 -21.94
CA THR A 412 4.41 4.73 -22.59
C THR A 412 4.13 4.45 -24.07
N VAL A 413 2.89 4.04 -24.42
CA VAL A 413 2.48 3.89 -25.83
C VAL A 413 2.57 5.21 -26.59
N ILE A 414 2.14 6.34 -26.00
CA ILE A 414 2.31 7.67 -26.63
C ILE A 414 3.77 8.01 -26.82
N ILE A 415 4.62 7.80 -25.80
CA ILE A 415 6.06 8.10 -25.89
C ILE A 415 6.73 7.23 -26.96
N ALA A 416 6.44 5.93 -26.98
CA ALA A 416 7.03 5.00 -27.93
C ALA A 416 6.45 5.17 -29.35
N GLY A 417 5.11 5.21 -29.49
CA GLY A 417 4.43 5.27 -30.79
C GLY A 417 4.52 6.64 -31.48
N MET A 418 4.73 7.70 -30.70
CA MET A 418 4.79 9.05 -31.27
C MET A 418 6.21 9.63 -31.23
N VAL A 419 6.84 9.69 -30.04
CA VAL A 419 8.15 10.35 -29.94
C VAL A 419 9.27 9.44 -30.45
N ALA A 420 9.33 8.17 -30.04
CA ALA A 420 10.38 7.27 -30.50
C ALA A 420 10.25 6.95 -32.00
N ALA A 421 9.02 6.81 -32.50
CA ALA A 421 8.77 6.47 -33.91
C ALA A 421 9.07 7.64 -34.89
N PHE A 422 8.66 8.86 -34.57
CA PHE A 422 8.78 10.01 -35.49
C PHE A 422 9.97 10.92 -35.21
N ILE A 423 10.51 10.92 -33.98
CA ILE A 423 11.66 11.79 -33.62
C ILE A 423 12.90 10.98 -33.32
N GLY A 424 12.74 9.88 -32.58
CA GLY A 424 13.83 8.97 -32.24
C GLY A 424 13.89 8.61 -30.74
N ILE A 425 14.65 7.55 -30.45
CA ILE A 425 14.73 6.96 -29.11
C ILE A 425 15.31 7.94 -28.07
N ALA A 426 16.28 8.77 -28.43
CA ALA A 426 16.86 9.76 -27.52
C ALA A 426 15.81 10.80 -27.05
N ALA A 427 14.94 11.25 -27.95
CA ALA A 427 13.85 12.14 -27.62
C ALA A 427 12.82 11.46 -26.70
N ALA A 428 12.52 10.17 -26.90
CA ALA A 428 11.66 9.43 -25.99
C ALA A 428 12.24 9.36 -24.57
N PHE A 429 13.53 9.10 -24.43
CA PHE A 429 14.19 9.13 -23.10
C PHE A 429 14.16 10.51 -22.46
N SER A 430 14.25 11.60 -23.25
CA SER A 430 14.14 12.96 -22.71
C SER A 430 12.77 13.25 -22.10
N VAL A 431 11.67 12.67 -22.62
CA VAL A 431 10.34 12.79 -22.03
C VAL A 431 10.32 12.14 -20.64
N TYR A 432 10.86 10.93 -20.50
CA TYR A 432 10.97 10.28 -19.19
C TYR A 432 11.82 11.08 -18.21
N PHE A 433 12.90 11.67 -18.68
CA PHE A 433 13.77 12.52 -17.86
C PHE A 433 13.05 13.79 -17.39
N ILE A 434 12.32 14.47 -18.26
CA ILE A 434 11.49 15.63 -17.91
C ILE A 434 10.46 15.23 -16.83
N VAL A 435 9.74 14.12 -17.01
CA VAL A 435 8.76 13.65 -16.03
C VAL A 435 9.43 13.34 -14.70
N LEU A 436 10.60 12.70 -14.69
CA LEU A 436 11.35 12.42 -13.47
C LEU A 436 11.74 13.70 -12.71
N VAL A 437 12.25 14.71 -13.41
CA VAL A 437 12.63 16.01 -12.84
C VAL A 437 11.39 16.70 -12.24
N LEU A 438 10.27 16.70 -12.97
CA LEU A 438 9.02 17.29 -12.49
C LEU A 438 8.45 16.54 -11.30
N LEU A 439 8.53 15.22 -11.28
CA LEU A 439 8.10 14.38 -10.16
C LEU A 439 8.91 14.72 -8.90
N LEU A 440 10.24 14.83 -9.01
CA LEU A 440 11.09 15.22 -7.90
C LEU A 440 10.79 16.65 -7.44
N ALA A 441 10.65 17.60 -8.36
CA ALA A 441 10.30 18.99 -8.05
C ALA A 441 8.95 19.09 -7.34
N THR A 442 7.93 18.36 -7.83
CA THR A 442 6.60 18.30 -7.22
C THR A 442 6.65 17.71 -5.81
N GLY A 443 7.39 16.61 -5.62
CA GLY A 443 7.57 15.99 -4.31
C GLY A 443 8.21 16.95 -3.30
N LEU A 444 9.29 17.61 -3.69
CA LEU A 444 9.98 18.62 -2.86
C LEU A 444 9.07 19.81 -2.55
N LEU A 445 8.30 20.30 -3.51
CA LEU A 445 7.35 21.38 -3.33
C LEU A 445 6.26 21.00 -2.32
N LEU A 446 5.62 19.85 -2.53
CA LEU A 446 4.53 19.37 -1.68
C LEU A 446 4.99 19.05 -0.27
N THR A 447 6.22 18.56 -0.09
CA THR A 447 6.82 18.32 1.22
C THR A 447 6.90 19.60 2.06
N ARG A 448 7.13 20.76 1.43
CA ARG A 448 7.20 22.07 2.10
C ARG A 448 5.83 22.68 2.39
N ILE A 449 4.84 22.40 1.54
CA ILE A 449 3.50 23.02 1.62
C ILE A 449 2.55 22.20 2.50
N THR A 450 2.68 20.86 2.49
CA THR A 450 1.75 19.99 3.20
C THR A 450 2.20 19.82 4.66
N PRO A 451 1.41 20.30 5.64
CA PRO A 451 1.76 20.18 7.06
C PRO A 451 1.68 18.73 7.54
N GLY A 452 2.46 18.41 8.57
CA GLY A 452 2.50 17.10 9.22
C GLY A 452 3.91 16.55 9.34
N GLU A 453 4.11 15.66 10.31
CA GLU A 453 5.39 15.02 10.57
C GLU A 453 5.61 13.80 9.65
N GLN A 454 6.88 13.52 9.38
CA GLN A 454 7.28 12.28 8.71
C GLN A 454 7.56 11.23 9.80
N PHE A 455 6.77 10.17 9.81
CA PHE A 455 7.05 9.06 10.70
C PHE A 455 8.01 8.08 10.01
N GLY A 456 9.03 7.65 10.77
CA GLY A 456 9.89 6.54 10.33
C GLY A 456 9.05 5.25 10.21
N MET A 457 9.25 4.50 9.14
CA MET A 457 8.59 3.22 8.97
C MET A 457 9.50 2.09 9.47
N ILE A 458 8.99 1.28 10.38
CA ILE A 458 9.59 -0.01 10.68
C ILE A 458 9.10 -0.98 9.60
N LEU A 459 10.00 -1.32 8.67
CA LEU A 459 9.69 -2.21 7.55
C LEU A 459 10.12 -3.62 7.90
N GLU A 460 9.15 -4.52 8.05
CA GLU A 460 9.45 -5.94 8.16
C GLU A 460 9.82 -6.48 6.78
N ILE A 461 11.07 -6.95 6.68
CA ILE A 461 11.52 -7.60 5.45
C ILE A 461 11.09 -9.06 5.53
N ALA A 462 10.01 -9.39 4.82
CA ALA A 462 9.53 -10.77 4.73
C ALA A 462 10.62 -11.69 4.15
N PRO A 463 10.77 -12.93 4.63
CA PRO A 463 11.75 -13.88 4.08
C PRO A 463 11.48 -14.13 2.59
N LEU A 464 12.56 -14.33 1.80
CA LEU A 464 12.42 -14.74 0.41
C LEU A 464 11.85 -16.14 0.34
N ARG A 465 10.72 -16.29 -0.33
CA ARG A 465 10.07 -17.58 -0.54
C ARG A 465 9.69 -17.81 -2.01
N ARG A 466 9.50 -19.07 -2.37
CA ARG A 466 8.97 -19.41 -3.68
C ARG A 466 7.50 -18.98 -3.76
N PRO A 467 7.08 -18.34 -4.88
CA PRO A 467 5.69 -17.91 -5.03
C PRO A 467 4.75 -19.12 -5.07
N GLU A 468 3.66 -19.05 -4.32
CA GLU A 468 2.64 -20.08 -4.33
C GLU A 468 1.61 -19.80 -5.45
N PRO A 469 1.47 -20.68 -6.46
CA PRO A 469 0.62 -20.40 -7.63
C PRO A 469 -0.85 -20.12 -7.28
N LYS A 470 -1.40 -20.80 -6.27
CA LYS A 470 -2.79 -20.58 -5.81
C LYS A 470 -2.97 -19.18 -5.21
N LEU A 471 -2.02 -18.75 -4.40
CA LEU A 471 -2.04 -17.43 -3.76
C LEU A 471 -1.83 -16.32 -4.77
N VAL A 472 -0.89 -16.50 -5.71
CA VAL A 472 -0.66 -15.58 -6.83
C VAL A 472 -1.92 -15.43 -7.68
N ALA A 473 -2.58 -16.54 -8.04
CA ALA A 473 -3.82 -16.51 -8.81
C ALA A 473 -4.96 -15.81 -8.07
N ALA A 474 -5.14 -16.07 -6.77
CA ALA A 474 -6.16 -15.42 -5.96
C ALA A 474 -5.93 -13.90 -5.85
N LYS A 475 -4.70 -13.47 -5.53
CA LYS A 475 -4.34 -12.03 -5.45
C LYS A 475 -4.52 -11.34 -6.79
N SER A 476 -4.10 -11.97 -7.89
CA SER A 476 -4.26 -11.43 -9.24
C SER A 476 -5.73 -11.28 -9.60
N TRP A 477 -6.56 -12.26 -9.26
CA TRP A 477 -8.01 -12.20 -9.49
C TRP A 477 -8.68 -11.05 -8.73
N TYR A 478 -8.32 -10.82 -7.47
CA TYR A 478 -8.86 -9.67 -6.71
C TYR A 478 -8.56 -8.33 -7.40
N ARG A 479 -7.35 -8.13 -7.91
CA ARG A 479 -6.97 -6.89 -8.62
C ARG A 479 -7.72 -6.73 -9.95
N VAL A 480 -7.84 -7.82 -10.69
CA VAL A 480 -8.60 -7.85 -11.95
C VAL A 480 -10.08 -7.60 -11.71
N ARG A 481 -10.64 -8.19 -10.67
CA ARG A 481 -12.03 -7.97 -10.27
C ARG A 481 -12.29 -6.50 -9.95
N ASP A 482 -11.42 -5.85 -9.18
CA ASP A 482 -11.55 -4.44 -8.86
C ASP A 482 -11.53 -3.57 -10.12
N PHE A 483 -10.68 -3.89 -11.10
CA PHE A 483 -10.70 -3.23 -12.40
C PHE A 483 -12.05 -3.41 -13.11
N LEU A 484 -12.56 -4.64 -13.20
CA LEU A 484 -13.81 -4.94 -13.91
C LEU A 484 -15.04 -4.33 -13.24
N PHE A 485 -15.09 -4.28 -11.91
CA PHE A 485 -16.30 -3.79 -11.20
C PHE A 485 -16.24 -2.32 -10.79
N ILE A 486 -15.07 -1.68 -10.79
CA ILE A 486 -14.92 -0.26 -10.42
C ILE A 486 -14.51 0.59 -11.62
N ALA A 487 -13.42 0.26 -12.30
CA ALA A 487 -12.88 1.10 -13.37
C ALA A 487 -13.64 0.96 -14.68
N PHE A 488 -14.04 -0.26 -15.06
CA PHE A 488 -14.72 -0.52 -16.33
C PHE A 488 -16.12 0.13 -16.43
N PRO A 489 -17.01 0.07 -15.41
CA PRO A 489 -18.30 0.79 -15.46
C PRO A 489 -18.14 2.31 -15.59
N LEU A 490 -17.10 2.88 -14.97
CA LEU A 490 -16.80 4.31 -15.09
C LEU A 490 -16.32 4.68 -16.50
N LEU A 491 -15.52 3.82 -17.12
CA LEU A 491 -15.12 3.95 -18.52
C LEU A 491 -16.34 3.95 -19.44
N LEU A 492 -17.26 3.02 -19.23
CA LEU A 492 -18.49 2.89 -20.00
C LEU A 492 -19.37 4.16 -19.88
N ALA A 493 -19.62 4.60 -18.65
CA ALA A 493 -20.39 5.81 -18.38
C ALA A 493 -19.73 7.05 -19.01
N GLY A 494 -18.43 7.22 -18.87
CA GLY A 494 -17.67 8.32 -19.46
C GLY A 494 -17.73 8.35 -20.99
N SER A 495 -17.62 7.18 -21.63
CA SER A 495 -17.73 7.07 -23.09
C SER A 495 -19.12 7.43 -23.61
N ILE A 496 -20.18 7.03 -22.91
CA ILE A 496 -21.56 7.41 -23.24
C ILE A 496 -21.74 8.93 -23.15
N VAL A 497 -21.25 9.54 -22.06
CA VAL A 497 -21.33 11.01 -21.86
C VAL A 497 -20.61 11.75 -22.99
N LEU A 498 -19.40 11.30 -23.36
CA LEU A 498 -18.67 11.92 -24.47
C LEU A 498 -19.35 11.69 -25.82
N GLY A 499 -19.92 10.53 -26.06
CA GLY A 499 -20.73 10.28 -27.24
C GLY A 499 -21.90 11.25 -27.36
N LEU A 500 -22.60 11.54 -26.26
CA LEU A 500 -23.67 12.52 -26.18
C LEU A 500 -23.18 13.96 -26.42
N LEU A 501 -22.03 14.33 -25.84
CA LEU A 501 -21.42 15.65 -26.03
C LEU A 501 -20.98 15.84 -27.49
N ASN A 502 -20.46 14.80 -28.13
CA ASN A 502 -20.11 14.83 -29.54
C ASN A 502 -21.35 14.98 -30.42
N TYR A 503 -22.40 14.19 -30.14
CA TYR A 503 -23.67 14.25 -30.87
C TYR A 503 -24.34 15.63 -30.74
N SER A 504 -24.29 16.27 -29.58
CA SER A 504 -24.87 17.60 -29.33
C SER A 504 -24.05 18.76 -29.92
N GLY A 505 -22.87 18.50 -30.49
CA GLY A 505 -21.98 19.54 -31.01
C GLY A 505 -21.25 20.34 -29.92
N MET A 506 -21.46 20.01 -28.63
CA MET A 506 -20.77 20.70 -27.53
C MET A 506 -19.26 20.50 -27.57
N LEU A 507 -18.80 19.39 -28.12
CA LEU A 507 -17.36 19.11 -28.25
C LEU A 507 -16.69 20.13 -29.20
N ALA A 508 -17.33 20.46 -30.34
CA ALA A 508 -16.83 21.47 -31.27
C ALA A 508 -16.78 22.87 -30.64
N LEU A 509 -17.74 23.18 -29.76
CA LEU A 509 -17.75 24.44 -29.01
C LEU A 509 -16.56 24.51 -28.01
N PHE A 510 -16.27 23.39 -27.37
CA PHE A 510 -15.14 23.25 -26.46
C PHE A 510 -13.79 23.34 -27.21
N GLU A 511 -13.67 22.76 -28.39
CA GLU A 511 -12.54 22.93 -29.30
C GLU A 511 -12.30 24.38 -29.66
N ALA A 512 -13.35 25.08 -30.13
CA ALA A 512 -13.26 26.48 -30.49
C ALA A 512 -12.82 27.37 -29.30
N PHE A 513 -13.22 27.00 -28.08
CA PHE A 513 -12.79 27.70 -26.86
C PHE A 513 -11.33 27.45 -26.51
N LEU A 514 -10.83 26.23 -26.74
CA LEU A 514 -9.44 25.85 -26.43
C LEU A 514 -8.46 26.19 -27.57
N ALA A 515 -8.93 26.31 -28.82
CA ALA A 515 -8.07 26.57 -29.98
C ALA A 515 -7.11 27.76 -29.78
N PRO A 516 -7.51 28.93 -29.26
CA PRO A 516 -6.59 30.05 -29.05
C PRO A 516 -5.46 29.72 -28.07
N VAL A 517 -5.70 28.89 -27.06
CA VAL A 517 -4.70 28.45 -26.08
C VAL A 517 -3.73 27.46 -26.73
N LEU A 518 -4.24 26.51 -27.50
CA LEU A 518 -3.44 25.48 -28.12
C LEU A 518 -2.60 26.00 -29.29
N GLU A 519 -3.21 26.82 -30.14
CA GLU A 519 -2.48 27.42 -31.26
C GLU A 519 -1.55 28.55 -30.83
N GLY A 520 -2.05 29.44 -29.95
CA GLY A 520 -1.28 30.63 -29.54
C GLY A 520 -0.19 30.35 -28.50
N LEU A 521 -0.44 29.49 -27.51
CA LEU A 521 0.51 29.21 -26.43
C LEU A 521 1.38 27.99 -26.69
N LEU A 522 0.87 26.99 -27.38
CA LEU A 522 1.53 25.69 -27.54
C LEU A 522 1.98 25.43 -28.97
N GLY A 523 1.55 26.27 -29.93
CA GLY A 523 1.85 26.10 -31.35
C GLY A 523 1.28 24.81 -31.96
N LEU A 524 0.28 24.21 -31.31
CA LEU A 524 -0.35 22.96 -31.75
C LEU A 524 -1.52 23.24 -32.71
N PRO A 525 -1.77 22.36 -33.69
CA PRO A 525 -2.94 22.51 -34.55
C PRO A 525 -4.26 22.39 -33.76
N SER A 526 -5.33 23.06 -34.22
CA SER A 526 -6.62 23.11 -33.50
C SER A 526 -7.22 21.73 -33.19
N TYR A 527 -7.08 20.77 -34.12
CA TYR A 527 -7.54 19.40 -33.93
C TYR A 527 -6.85 18.65 -32.79
N ALA A 528 -5.69 19.12 -32.32
CA ALA A 528 -5.01 18.57 -31.15
C ALA A 528 -5.85 18.74 -29.85
N ALA A 529 -6.77 19.74 -29.80
CA ALA A 529 -7.69 19.92 -28.69
C ALA A 529 -8.56 18.70 -28.47
N THR A 530 -9.20 18.23 -29.52
CA THR A 530 -10.06 17.05 -29.52
C THR A 530 -9.27 15.81 -29.09
N ALA A 531 -8.09 15.62 -29.64
CA ALA A 531 -7.22 14.51 -29.29
C ALA A 531 -6.87 14.51 -27.79
N LEU A 532 -6.56 15.67 -27.19
CA LEU A 532 -6.31 15.80 -25.74
C LEU A 532 -7.55 15.50 -24.89
N VAL A 533 -8.74 15.92 -25.33
CA VAL A 533 -10.00 15.64 -24.63
C VAL A 533 -10.30 14.14 -24.63
N PHE A 534 -10.16 13.46 -25.75
CA PHE A 534 -10.30 12.00 -25.81
C PHE A 534 -9.23 11.29 -24.98
N GLY A 535 -8.03 11.86 -24.87
CA GLY A 535 -6.99 11.42 -23.96
C GLY A 535 -7.33 11.51 -22.46
N ILE A 536 -8.39 12.23 -22.06
CA ILE A 536 -8.89 12.20 -20.67
C ILE A 536 -9.65 10.90 -20.39
N LEU A 537 -10.38 10.37 -21.36
CA LEU A 537 -11.04 9.07 -21.22
C LEU A 537 -9.98 7.97 -21.09
N ARG A 538 -9.12 7.91 -22.08
CA ARG A 538 -8.03 6.95 -22.20
C ARG A 538 -6.83 7.64 -22.84
N LYS A 539 -5.68 7.49 -22.23
CA LYS A 539 -4.47 8.21 -22.65
C LYS A 539 -4.03 7.87 -24.06
N GLU A 540 -4.07 6.62 -24.46
CA GLU A 540 -3.72 6.18 -25.81
C GLU A 540 -4.63 6.76 -26.87
N MET A 541 -5.91 7.03 -26.58
CA MET A 541 -6.83 7.66 -27.52
C MET A 541 -6.38 9.07 -27.96
N ALA A 542 -5.55 9.75 -27.16
CA ALA A 542 -4.99 11.03 -27.59
C ALA A 542 -4.15 10.87 -28.85
N PHE A 543 -3.34 9.81 -28.93
CA PHE A 543 -2.53 9.53 -30.13
C PHE A 543 -3.39 9.02 -31.30
N GLU A 544 -4.27 8.05 -31.04
CA GLU A 544 -5.16 7.49 -32.07
C GLU A 544 -6.05 8.55 -32.70
N THR A 545 -6.70 9.38 -31.88
CA THR A 545 -7.56 10.48 -32.36
C THR A 545 -6.75 11.52 -33.12
N LEU A 546 -5.52 11.82 -32.68
CA LEU A 546 -4.65 12.75 -33.39
C LEU A 546 -4.36 12.25 -34.81
N VAL A 547 -3.99 10.96 -34.98
CA VAL A 547 -3.75 10.34 -36.28
C VAL A 547 -4.99 10.39 -37.18
N VAL A 548 -6.15 10.06 -36.62
CA VAL A 548 -7.41 10.10 -37.38
C VAL A 548 -7.75 11.51 -37.85
N LEU A 549 -7.61 12.50 -36.97
CA LEU A 549 -7.93 13.90 -37.31
C LEU A 549 -6.88 14.54 -38.22
N ALA A 550 -5.65 14.10 -38.14
CA ALA A 550 -4.56 14.47 -39.06
C ALA A 550 -4.78 13.90 -40.48
N GLY A 551 -5.61 12.87 -40.62
CA GLY A 551 -5.90 12.20 -41.91
C GLY A 551 -4.75 11.37 -42.47
N THR A 552 -3.68 11.16 -41.71
CA THR A 552 -2.51 10.40 -42.11
C THR A 552 -1.89 9.67 -40.91
N ALA A 553 -1.37 8.46 -41.16
CA ALA A 553 -0.61 7.72 -40.15
C ALA A 553 0.80 8.30 -39.95
N ASP A 554 1.32 9.02 -40.95
CA ASP A 554 2.60 9.71 -40.85
C ASP A 554 2.39 11.15 -40.37
N LEU A 555 2.47 11.34 -39.06
CA LEU A 555 2.32 12.65 -38.43
C LEU A 555 3.42 13.64 -38.84
N SER A 556 4.60 13.16 -39.28
CA SER A 556 5.70 14.03 -39.71
C SER A 556 5.37 14.80 -41.00
N ALA A 557 4.36 14.35 -41.76
CA ALA A 557 3.90 15.03 -42.97
C ALA A 557 3.03 16.28 -42.68
N VAL A 558 2.41 16.36 -41.51
CA VAL A 558 1.42 17.41 -41.16
C VAL A 558 1.75 18.17 -39.88
N MET A 559 2.70 17.69 -39.09
CA MET A 559 3.15 18.32 -37.85
C MET A 559 4.65 18.44 -37.81
N THR A 560 5.17 19.52 -37.26
CA THR A 560 6.60 19.68 -37.04
C THR A 560 7.08 18.77 -35.89
N THR A 561 8.37 18.46 -35.86
CA THR A 561 9.03 17.69 -34.80
C THR A 561 8.72 18.27 -33.41
N VAL A 562 8.72 19.61 -33.29
CA VAL A 562 8.43 20.32 -32.04
C VAL A 562 6.98 20.13 -31.65
N GLN A 563 6.04 20.20 -32.59
CA GLN A 563 4.61 19.98 -32.34
C GLN A 563 4.33 18.54 -31.85
N ILE A 564 4.94 17.54 -32.51
CA ILE A 564 4.83 16.15 -32.11
C ILE A 564 5.36 15.95 -30.69
N TYR A 565 6.54 16.50 -30.40
CA TYR A 565 7.14 16.41 -29.07
C TYR A 565 6.30 17.13 -28.00
N THR A 566 5.87 18.35 -28.27
CA THR A 566 5.03 19.16 -27.37
C THR A 566 3.72 18.47 -27.05
N PHE A 567 3.02 17.94 -28.07
CA PHE A 567 1.77 17.21 -27.87
C PHE A 567 1.99 15.95 -27.01
N ALA A 568 3.06 15.19 -27.27
CA ALA A 568 3.36 14.00 -26.50
C ALA A 568 3.66 14.33 -25.03
N VAL A 569 4.48 15.33 -24.75
CA VAL A 569 4.79 15.77 -23.37
C VAL A 569 3.55 16.25 -22.65
N ILE A 570 2.71 17.06 -23.29
CA ILE A 570 1.44 17.51 -22.72
C ILE A 570 0.56 16.29 -22.44
N SER A 571 0.35 15.40 -23.41
CA SER A 571 -0.51 14.22 -23.23
C SER A 571 -0.05 13.33 -22.07
N VAL A 572 1.26 13.23 -21.85
CA VAL A 572 1.83 12.47 -20.72
C VAL A 572 1.58 13.16 -19.37
N LEU A 573 1.74 14.49 -19.28
CA LEU A 573 1.59 15.25 -18.05
C LEU A 573 0.16 15.66 -17.74
N PHE A 574 -0.68 15.80 -18.77
CA PHE A 574 -2.06 16.30 -18.67
C PHE A 574 -2.93 15.46 -17.73
N VAL A 575 -4.17 15.85 -17.55
CA VAL A 575 -5.18 15.25 -16.65
C VAL A 575 -5.03 13.72 -16.53
N PRO A 576 -5.07 13.12 -15.34
CA PRO A 576 -5.15 11.67 -15.19
C PRO A 576 -6.39 11.13 -15.95
N CYS A 577 -6.37 9.87 -16.38
CA CYS A 577 -7.55 9.30 -17.04
C CYS A 577 -8.76 9.29 -16.09
N LEU A 578 -9.96 9.31 -16.67
CA LEU A 578 -11.23 9.40 -15.93
C LEU A 578 -11.35 8.36 -14.83
N SER A 579 -10.94 7.12 -15.10
CA SER A 579 -10.91 6.04 -14.11
C SER A 579 -10.00 6.36 -12.92
N THR A 580 -8.82 6.96 -13.17
CA THR A 580 -7.90 7.36 -12.10
C THR A 580 -8.52 8.49 -11.25
N ILE A 581 -9.15 9.49 -11.86
CA ILE A 581 -9.80 10.59 -11.15
C ILE A 581 -10.93 10.06 -10.26
N ALA A 582 -11.74 9.15 -10.78
CA ALA A 582 -12.86 8.57 -10.05
C ALA A 582 -12.39 7.76 -8.83
N VAL A 583 -11.36 6.90 -9.00
CA VAL A 583 -10.78 6.13 -7.89
C VAL A 583 -10.08 7.06 -6.89
N LEU A 584 -9.36 8.07 -7.37
CA LEU A 584 -8.70 9.07 -6.51
C LEU A 584 -9.73 9.84 -5.66
N SER A 585 -10.86 10.23 -6.25
CA SER A 585 -11.96 10.90 -5.55
C SER A 585 -12.53 10.03 -4.42
N ARG A 586 -12.59 8.72 -4.63
CA ARG A 586 -13.08 7.76 -3.64
C ARG A 586 -12.05 7.52 -2.52
N GLU A 587 -10.75 7.41 -2.85
CA GLU A 587 -9.70 7.04 -1.89
C GLU A 587 -9.20 8.22 -1.04
N VAL A 588 -9.06 9.39 -1.64
CA VAL A 588 -8.43 10.56 -0.97
C VAL A 588 -9.39 11.76 -0.89
N GLY A 589 -10.52 11.66 -1.58
CA GLY A 589 -11.57 12.67 -1.60
C GLY A 589 -11.55 13.57 -2.86
N TYR A 590 -12.74 14.08 -3.23
CA TYR A 590 -12.94 14.83 -4.46
C TYR A 590 -12.12 16.13 -4.55
N ARG A 591 -11.86 16.79 -3.41
CA ARG A 591 -11.03 18.02 -3.37
C ARG A 591 -9.58 17.74 -3.78
N THR A 592 -9.01 16.65 -3.29
CA THR A 592 -7.64 16.23 -3.66
C THR A 592 -7.60 15.79 -5.13
N ALA A 593 -8.61 15.05 -5.61
CA ALA A 593 -8.69 14.63 -7.00
C ALA A 593 -8.76 15.83 -7.95
N LEU A 594 -9.57 16.85 -7.61
CA LEU A 594 -9.65 18.09 -8.38
C LEU A 594 -8.33 18.87 -8.35
N ALA A 595 -7.69 18.98 -7.18
CA ALA A 595 -6.40 19.66 -7.05
C ALA A 595 -5.30 18.98 -7.87
N VAL A 596 -5.22 17.64 -7.86
CA VAL A 596 -4.30 16.87 -8.68
C VAL A 596 -4.56 17.10 -10.16
N SER A 597 -5.82 17.05 -10.59
CA SER A 597 -6.21 17.27 -12.00
C SER A 597 -5.85 18.69 -12.46
N ALA A 598 -6.19 19.70 -11.67
CA ALA A 598 -5.85 21.08 -11.99
C ALA A 598 -4.34 21.32 -12.04
N TYR A 599 -3.59 20.74 -11.09
CA TYR A 599 -2.14 20.81 -11.07
C TYR A 599 -1.49 20.19 -12.30
N THR A 600 -1.92 18.99 -12.68
CA THR A 600 -1.35 18.28 -13.84
C THR A 600 -1.70 18.97 -15.17
N VAL A 601 -2.89 19.59 -15.28
CA VAL A 601 -3.23 20.47 -16.42
C VAL A 601 -2.29 21.66 -16.49
N ALA A 602 -2.19 22.41 -15.39
CA ALA A 602 -1.34 23.60 -15.34
C ALA A 602 0.13 23.25 -15.64
N LEU A 603 0.64 22.16 -15.07
CA LEU A 603 2.00 21.69 -15.29
C LEU A 603 2.21 21.28 -16.76
N GLY A 604 1.28 20.53 -17.36
CA GLY A 604 1.35 20.13 -18.77
C GLY A 604 1.35 21.32 -19.71
N LEU A 605 0.49 22.32 -19.47
CA LEU A 605 0.45 23.55 -20.27
C LEU A 605 1.73 24.38 -20.10
N LEU A 606 2.25 24.55 -18.87
CA LEU A 606 3.47 25.30 -18.61
C LEU A 606 4.69 24.66 -19.29
N VAL A 607 4.82 23.33 -19.20
CA VAL A 607 5.93 22.63 -19.84
C VAL A 607 5.79 22.65 -21.36
N GLY A 608 4.59 22.45 -21.89
CA GLY A 608 4.32 22.56 -23.33
C GLY A 608 4.65 23.96 -23.87
N MET A 609 4.23 25.02 -23.16
CA MET A 609 4.57 26.40 -23.51
C MET A 609 6.10 26.64 -23.47
N ALA A 610 6.77 26.13 -22.45
CA ALA A 610 8.24 26.27 -22.37
C ALA A 610 8.95 25.57 -23.55
N ILE A 611 8.48 24.38 -23.95
CA ILE A 611 9.02 23.66 -25.12
C ILE A 611 8.78 24.48 -26.40
N HIS A 612 7.53 24.99 -26.58
CA HIS A 612 7.19 25.79 -27.76
C HIS A 612 8.04 27.08 -27.82
N LEU A 613 8.23 27.78 -26.71
CA LEU A 613 9.04 29.02 -26.67
C LEU A 613 10.55 28.78 -26.88
N LEU A 614 11.06 27.63 -26.51
CA LEU A 614 12.49 27.31 -26.63
C LEU A 614 12.88 26.73 -27.99
N PHE A 615 11.96 26.00 -28.62
CA PHE A 615 12.25 25.21 -29.82
C PHE A 615 11.24 25.43 -30.98
N GLY A 616 10.12 26.11 -30.77
CA GLY A 616 9.10 26.48 -31.76
C GLY A 616 9.37 27.85 -32.33
#